data_3de6451aee442893755de23d422b6bd4
#
_entry.id   3de6451aee442893755de23d422b6bd4
#
_cell.length_a   1.000
_cell.length_b   1.000
_cell.length_c   1.000
_cell.angle_alpha   90.00
_cell.angle_beta   90.00
_cell.angle_gamma   90.00
#
_symmetry.space_group_name_H-M   'P 1'
#
loop_
_entity.id
_entity.type
_entity.pdbx_description
1 polymer ?
#
loop_
_entity_poly.entity_id
_entity_poly.type
_entity_poly.pdbx_seq_one_letter_code
_entity_poly.pdbx_strand_id
1 'polypeptide(L)'
;MGKVNTSGAGAAQRIVITPGGPRPAENVHLIEPGYHVSGKNGVLRKIHTASDQVIREFGPVNADKTRSRKTLRSQRQAVAPGPITDQWIVYGGWINNSGNPINYFGTQWQIPPPPASMDNQLLYLFNGMEDAGYTVILQPVLQWGASPIGGGNYWAIANWYVGSPDSGLALHSPLVPVNPGDLITGVMTLTGQSNGAFSYLSSFAGYNADLPVKDIGELIWAVQTLECTGSSNFRIIRQHQ
;
A
#
# COMPACT_ATOMS: atom_id res chain seq x y z
N MET A 1 49.53 27.23 -2.22
CA MET A 1 48.54 26.57 -3.09
C MET A 1 47.50 25.89 -2.23
N GLY A 2 46.38 26.54 -2.00
CA GLY A 2 45.28 26.02 -1.19
C GLY A 2 44.41 25.07 -2.02
N LYS A 3 44.18 23.86 -1.51
CA LYS A 3 43.20 22.93 -2.10
C LYS A 3 41.80 23.43 -1.78
N VAL A 4 41.03 23.81 -2.79
CA VAL A 4 39.60 24.07 -2.70
C VAL A 4 38.92 22.71 -2.57
N ASN A 5 38.38 22.41 -1.38
CA ASN A 5 37.47 21.30 -1.18
C ASN A 5 36.10 21.70 -1.76
N THR A 6 35.77 21.24 -2.92
CA THR A 6 34.39 21.26 -3.44
C THR A 6 33.61 20.13 -2.75
N SER A 7 32.94 20.45 -1.64
CA SER A 7 31.89 19.63 -1.09
C SER A 7 30.74 19.58 -2.10
N GLY A 8 30.58 18.46 -2.79
CA GLY A 8 29.43 18.22 -3.66
C GLY A 8 28.16 18.32 -2.83
N ALA A 9 27.34 19.31 -3.10
CA ALA A 9 25.98 19.40 -2.57
C ALA A 9 25.24 18.14 -3.08
N GLY A 10 24.94 17.20 -2.18
CA GLY A 10 24.10 16.05 -2.49
C GLY A 10 22.76 16.57 -3.00
N ALA A 11 22.32 16.09 -4.16
CA ALA A 11 21.01 16.43 -4.69
C ALA A 11 19.95 16.12 -3.63
N ALA A 12 19.09 17.10 -3.33
CA ALA A 12 18.02 16.93 -2.35
C ALA A 12 17.14 15.74 -2.79
N GLN A 13 16.90 14.78 -1.88
CA GLN A 13 16.09 13.62 -2.11
C GLN A 13 14.66 14.06 -2.48
N ARG A 14 14.18 13.67 -3.65
CA ARG A 14 12.82 13.97 -4.09
C ARG A 14 11.82 13.12 -3.33
N ILE A 15 10.96 13.75 -2.54
CA ILE A 15 9.86 13.09 -1.83
C ILE A 15 8.60 13.15 -2.68
N VAL A 16 7.86 12.06 -2.70
CA VAL A 16 6.58 11.87 -3.40
C VAL A 16 5.54 11.29 -2.45
N ILE A 17 4.26 11.53 -2.74
CA ILE A 17 3.15 11.04 -1.90
C ILE A 17 2.62 9.74 -2.49
N THR A 18 2.59 8.70 -1.64
CA THR A 18 2.01 7.39 -1.94
C THR A 18 0.86 7.11 -0.98
N PRO A 19 -0.05 6.16 -1.28
CA PRO A 19 -1.02 5.71 -0.27
C PRO A 19 -0.24 5.05 0.88
N GLY A 20 -0.39 5.62 2.08
CA GLY A 20 0.43 5.29 3.25
C GLY A 20 1.54 6.30 3.52
N GLY A 21 1.53 7.46 2.84
CA GLY A 21 2.32 8.63 3.16
C GLY A 21 3.51 8.91 2.24
N PRO A 22 4.36 9.90 2.61
CA PRO A 22 5.48 10.34 1.79
C PRO A 22 6.59 9.29 1.69
N ARG A 23 7.21 9.19 0.51
CA ARG A 23 8.33 8.28 0.20
C ARG A 23 9.36 8.97 -0.67
N PRO A 24 10.64 8.56 -0.59
CA PRO A 24 11.63 8.86 -1.62
C PRO A 24 11.17 8.35 -2.98
N ALA A 25 11.26 9.17 -4.02
CA ALA A 25 10.80 8.80 -5.37
C ALA A 25 11.52 7.56 -5.93
N GLU A 26 12.78 7.39 -5.58
CA GLU A 26 13.62 6.24 -5.96
C GLU A 26 13.18 4.92 -5.31
N ASN A 27 12.33 4.97 -4.29
CA ASN A 27 11.79 3.81 -3.59
C ASN A 27 10.38 3.43 -4.04
N VAL A 28 9.83 4.10 -5.05
CA VAL A 28 8.54 3.77 -5.66
C VAL A 28 8.79 2.95 -6.92
N HIS A 29 8.31 1.69 -6.96
CA HIS A 29 8.66 0.76 -8.02
C HIS A 29 7.45 0.04 -8.60
N LEU A 30 7.39 -0.01 -9.93
CA LEU A 30 6.40 -0.77 -10.68
C LEU A 30 6.70 -2.27 -10.66
N ILE A 31 5.65 -3.04 -10.41
CA ILE A 31 5.60 -4.50 -10.59
C ILE A 31 4.64 -4.75 -11.76
N GLU A 32 5.19 -4.99 -12.94
CA GLU A 32 4.44 -5.20 -14.16
C GLU A 32 3.78 -6.60 -14.17
N PRO A 33 2.75 -6.82 -15.00
CA PRO A 33 2.23 -8.17 -15.27
C PRO A 33 3.34 -9.15 -15.64
N GLY A 34 3.27 -10.37 -15.12
CA GLY A 34 4.33 -11.37 -15.29
C GLY A 34 5.42 -11.36 -14.22
N TYR A 35 5.35 -10.41 -13.27
CA TYR A 35 6.23 -10.36 -12.11
C TYR A 35 5.45 -10.47 -10.82
N HIS A 36 6.15 -10.87 -9.75
CA HIS A 36 5.63 -10.84 -8.40
C HIS A 36 6.68 -10.31 -7.41
N VAL A 37 6.21 -9.90 -6.25
CA VAL A 37 7.07 -9.56 -5.11
C VAL A 37 7.24 -10.82 -4.25
N SER A 38 8.45 -11.09 -3.75
CA SER A 38 8.70 -12.14 -2.76
C SER A 38 9.52 -11.59 -1.60
N GLY A 39 9.08 -11.92 -0.38
CA GLY A 39 9.78 -11.63 0.88
C GLY A 39 10.64 -12.77 1.41
N LYS A 40 10.95 -13.76 0.56
CA LYS A 40 11.70 -14.95 0.94
C LYS A 40 13.03 -14.60 1.60
N ASN A 41 13.33 -15.27 2.72
CA ASN A 41 14.52 -15.04 3.54
C ASN A 41 14.64 -13.61 4.11
N GLY A 42 13.52 -12.90 4.25
CA GLY A 42 13.50 -11.57 4.84
C GLY A 42 14.02 -10.46 3.93
N VAL A 43 14.12 -10.69 2.63
CA VAL A 43 14.50 -9.68 1.62
C VAL A 43 13.42 -9.60 0.56
N LEU A 44 12.92 -8.38 0.33
CA LEU A 44 11.94 -8.14 -0.75
C LEU A 44 12.63 -8.12 -2.10
N ARG A 45 12.07 -8.87 -3.04
CA ARG A 45 12.57 -9.01 -4.41
C ARG A 45 11.43 -8.92 -5.42
N LYS A 46 11.73 -8.35 -6.58
CA LYS A 46 10.94 -8.49 -7.79
C LYS A 46 11.43 -9.72 -8.55
N ILE A 47 10.52 -10.64 -8.84
CA ILE A 47 10.82 -11.93 -9.45
C ILE A 47 9.98 -12.08 -10.72
N HIS A 48 10.59 -12.54 -11.81
CA HIS A 48 9.87 -12.91 -13.02
C HIS A 48 9.15 -14.25 -12.80
N THR A 49 7.83 -14.25 -12.90
CA THR A 49 6.99 -15.37 -12.45
C THR A 49 7.23 -16.67 -13.21
N ALA A 50 7.51 -16.60 -14.51
CA ALA A 50 7.67 -17.81 -15.34
C ALA A 50 9.05 -18.46 -15.20
N SER A 51 10.10 -17.70 -14.84
CA SER A 51 11.49 -18.23 -14.76
C SER A 51 12.05 -18.26 -13.35
N ASP A 52 11.32 -17.76 -12.35
CA ASP A 52 11.80 -17.52 -10.97
C ASP A 52 13.09 -16.69 -10.87
N GLN A 53 13.42 -15.95 -11.93
CA GLN A 53 14.61 -15.09 -11.95
C GLN A 53 14.38 -13.85 -11.08
N VAL A 54 15.33 -13.58 -10.18
CA VAL A 54 15.37 -12.32 -9.43
C VAL A 54 15.79 -11.20 -10.38
N ILE A 55 14.91 -10.20 -10.51
CA ILE A 55 15.14 -9.02 -11.37
C ILE A 55 15.71 -7.87 -10.55
N ARG A 56 15.25 -7.73 -9.29
CA ARG A 56 15.69 -6.65 -8.40
C ARG A 56 15.50 -7.05 -6.94
N GLU A 57 16.45 -6.65 -6.10
CA GLU A 57 16.30 -6.65 -4.64
C GLU A 57 15.98 -5.23 -4.16
N PHE A 58 15.02 -5.11 -3.24
CA PHE A 58 14.59 -3.85 -2.66
C PHE A 58 15.13 -3.61 -1.25
N GLY A 59 15.67 -4.64 -0.61
CA GLY A 59 16.16 -4.58 0.76
C GLY A 59 15.37 -5.46 1.74
N PRO A 60 15.65 -5.35 3.04
CA PRO A 60 15.03 -6.22 4.04
C PRO A 60 13.53 -5.98 4.15
N VAL A 61 12.77 -7.06 4.31
CA VAL A 61 11.40 -6.97 4.81
C VAL A 61 11.51 -6.64 6.30
N ASN A 62 11.10 -5.45 6.70
CA ASN A 62 10.97 -5.09 8.11
C ASN A 62 9.71 -5.74 8.70
N ALA A 63 9.59 -7.07 8.51
CA ALA A 63 8.63 -7.85 9.27
C ALA A 63 9.23 -8.08 10.66
N ASP A 64 8.69 -7.47 11.68
CA ASP A 64 8.99 -7.87 13.06
C ASP A 64 8.46 -9.29 13.26
N LYS A 65 9.30 -10.28 12.92
CA LYS A 65 9.02 -11.71 13.09
C LYS A 65 8.78 -12.08 14.54
N THR A 66 9.01 -11.17 15.47
CA THR A 66 8.89 -11.42 16.93
C THR A 66 7.47 -11.25 17.45
N ARG A 67 6.59 -10.54 16.72
CA ARG A 67 5.16 -10.42 17.07
C ARG A 67 4.33 -11.54 16.45
N SER A 68 4.48 -12.74 16.97
CA SER A 68 3.59 -13.85 16.63
C SER A 68 2.19 -13.62 17.22
N ARG A 69 1.15 -14.27 16.65
CA ARG A 69 -0.21 -14.34 17.23
C ARG A 69 -0.23 -14.61 18.73
N LYS A 70 0.77 -15.35 19.25
CA LYS A 70 0.91 -15.67 20.66
C LYS A 70 1.19 -14.44 21.51
N THR A 71 1.98 -13.48 21.01
CA THR A 71 2.31 -12.22 21.68
C THR A 71 1.10 -11.26 21.67
N LEU A 72 0.34 -11.21 20.56
CA LEU A 72 -0.88 -10.39 20.45
C LEU A 72 -2.02 -10.88 21.37
N ARG A 73 -2.11 -12.21 21.62
CA ARG A 73 -3.09 -12.76 22.58
C ARG A 73 -2.85 -12.30 24.03
N SER A 74 -1.61 -12.04 24.41
CA SER A 74 -1.26 -11.56 25.77
C SER A 74 -1.48 -10.05 25.94
N GLN A 75 -1.60 -9.29 24.85
CA GLN A 75 -1.84 -7.83 24.86
C GLN A 75 -3.31 -7.47 24.59
N ARG A 76 -4.27 -8.19 25.14
CA ARG A 76 -5.73 -8.04 24.95
C ARG A 76 -6.32 -6.66 25.33
N GLN A 77 -5.50 -5.67 25.60
CA GLN A 77 -5.89 -4.26 25.79
C GLN A 77 -5.15 -3.33 24.82
N ALA A 78 -4.70 -3.83 23.68
CA ALA A 78 -4.14 -2.96 22.66
C ALA A 78 -5.25 -2.03 22.18
N VAL A 79 -5.06 -0.73 22.40
CA VAL A 79 -5.72 0.33 21.67
C VAL A 79 -5.76 -0.08 20.20
N ALA A 80 -6.92 0.05 19.56
CA ALA A 80 -7.03 -0.18 18.12
C ALA A 80 -5.86 0.52 17.44
N PRO A 81 -5.12 -0.17 16.54
CA PRO A 81 -3.97 0.45 15.89
C PRO A 81 -4.39 1.75 15.23
N GLY A 82 -3.56 2.74 15.32
CA GLY A 82 -3.73 3.99 14.60
C GLY A 82 -3.44 3.78 13.10
N PRO A 83 -3.86 4.74 12.26
CA PRO A 83 -3.52 4.71 10.85
C PRO A 83 -1.99 4.72 10.64
N ILE A 84 -1.54 4.06 9.57
CA ILE A 84 -0.11 4.04 9.17
C ILE A 84 0.40 5.44 8.81
N THR A 85 -0.51 6.39 8.57
CA THR A 85 -0.25 7.81 8.29
C THR A 85 -1.32 8.68 8.94
N ASP A 86 -0.99 9.92 9.29
CA ASP A 86 -1.90 10.95 9.78
C ASP A 86 -2.81 11.54 8.69
N GLN A 87 -2.62 11.12 7.44
CA GLN A 87 -3.42 11.55 6.27
C GLN A 87 -4.73 10.77 6.11
N TRP A 88 -5.00 9.77 6.94
CA TRP A 88 -6.27 9.05 6.95
C TRP A 88 -7.36 9.90 7.60
N ILE A 89 -8.28 10.42 6.78
CA ILE A 89 -9.35 11.30 7.22
C ILE A 89 -10.43 10.52 7.98
N VAL A 90 -10.75 9.34 7.47
CA VAL A 90 -11.68 8.40 8.07
C VAL A 90 -11.20 6.99 7.79
N TYR A 91 -11.33 6.11 8.77
CA TYR A 91 -11.04 4.70 8.60
C TYR A 91 -11.91 3.84 9.53
N GLY A 92 -12.14 2.61 9.10
CA GLY A 92 -12.68 1.54 9.93
C GLY A 92 -11.76 0.34 9.84
N GLY A 93 -11.51 -0.34 10.96
CA GLY A 93 -10.59 -1.46 10.99
C GLY A 93 -11.06 -2.61 11.85
N TRP A 94 -10.59 -3.80 11.53
CA TRP A 94 -10.86 -5.04 12.26
C TRP A 94 -9.59 -5.89 12.36
N ILE A 95 -9.29 -6.35 13.58
CA ILE A 95 -8.16 -7.25 13.85
C ILE A 95 -8.66 -8.69 13.84
N ASN A 96 -8.00 -9.53 13.05
CA ASN A 96 -8.28 -10.95 12.99
C ASN A 96 -7.70 -11.69 14.22
N ASN A 97 -8.56 -12.00 15.15
CA ASN A 97 -8.24 -12.80 16.35
C ASN A 97 -8.76 -14.24 16.27
N SER A 98 -9.24 -14.70 15.10
CA SER A 98 -9.89 -16.02 14.94
C SER A 98 -8.93 -17.21 15.10
N GLY A 99 -7.64 -16.99 14.89
CA GLY A 99 -6.63 -18.06 14.82
C GLY A 99 -6.41 -18.61 13.41
N ASN A 100 -7.26 -18.29 12.44
CA ASN A 100 -7.09 -18.59 11.02
C ASN A 100 -6.66 -17.33 10.25
N PRO A 101 -5.90 -17.42 9.17
CA PRO A 101 -5.56 -16.26 8.36
C PRO A 101 -6.81 -15.66 7.68
N ILE A 102 -6.76 -14.36 7.37
CA ILE A 102 -7.73 -13.75 6.47
C ILE A 102 -7.45 -14.31 5.08
N ASN A 103 -8.39 -15.09 4.55
CA ASN A 103 -8.25 -15.70 3.23
C ASN A 103 -8.82 -14.83 2.10
N TYR A 104 -9.71 -13.90 2.43
CA TYR A 104 -10.34 -12.98 1.50
C TYR A 104 -10.76 -11.70 2.21
N PHE A 105 -10.42 -10.56 1.62
CA PHE A 105 -10.96 -9.27 2.00
C PHE A 105 -11.23 -8.43 0.75
N GLY A 106 -12.48 -8.09 0.51
CA GLY A 106 -12.91 -7.34 -0.67
C GLY A 106 -13.83 -6.20 -0.34
N THR A 107 -13.75 -5.15 -1.13
CA THR A 107 -14.65 -4.00 -1.09
C THR A 107 -15.11 -3.65 -2.50
N GLN A 108 -16.39 -3.34 -2.60
CA GLN A 108 -16.99 -2.87 -3.85
C GLN A 108 -17.30 -1.38 -3.73
N TRP A 109 -16.91 -0.61 -4.74
CA TRP A 109 -17.21 0.82 -4.85
C TRP A 109 -17.95 1.12 -6.14
N GLN A 110 -18.91 2.01 -6.08
CA GLN A 110 -19.31 2.77 -7.24
C GLN A 110 -18.36 3.98 -7.32
N ILE A 111 -17.68 4.15 -8.46
CA ILE A 111 -16.74 5.24 -8.65
C ILE A 111 -17.49 6.57 -8.56
N PRO A 112 -17.12 7.46 -7.62
CA PRO A 112 -17.85 8.71 -7.41
C PRO A 112 -17.66 9.67 -8.57
N PRO A 113 -18.52 10.70 -8.70
CA PRO A 113 -18.25 11.85 -9.55
C PRO A 113 -16.89 12.49 -9.22
N PRO A 114 -16.31 13.29 -10.14
CA PRO A 114 -15.16 14.11 -9.79
C PRO A 114 -15.42 14.96 -8.54
N PRO A 115 -14.41 15.20 -7.67
CA PRO A 115 -14.54 16.14 -6.58
C PRO A 115 -15.03 17.51 -7.02
N ALA A 116 -15.85 18.16 -6.18
CA ALA A 116 -16.41 19.48 -6.49
C ALA A 116 -15.37 20.60 -6.58
N SER A 117 -14.21 20.43 -5.92
CA SER A 117 -13.06 21.32 -6.02
C SER A 117 -11.86 20.58 -6.62
N MET A 118 -11.01 21.30 -7.34
CA MET A 118 -9.80 20.75 -7.98
C MET A 118 -8.56 21.52 -7.51
N ASP A 119 -8.27 21.42 -6.22
CA ASP A 119 -7.18 22.16 -5.55
C ASP A 119 -5.87 21.36 -5.52
N ASN A 120 -5.58 20.57 -6.57
CA ASN A 120 -4.45 19.62 -6.63
C ASN A 120 -4.47 18.56 -5.52
N GLN A 121 -5.64 18.28 -4.94
CA GLN A 121 -5.78 17.23 -3.96
C GLN A 121 -5.51 15.86 -4.58
N LEU A 122 -4.89 14.99 -3.79
CA LEU A 122 -4.69 13.59 -4.09
C LEU A 122 -5.52 12.78 -3.08
N LEU A 123 -6.48 12.00 -3.61
CA LEU A 123 -7.37 11.17 -2.82
C LEU A 123 -7.05 9.70 -3.07
N TYR A 124 -7.02 8.92 -2.00
CA TYR A 124 -6.91 7.47 -2.04
C TYR A 124 -8.05 6.86 -1.23
N LEU A 125 -8.92 6.09 -1.90
CA LEU A 125 -9.91 5.24 -1.25
C LEU A 125 -9.44 3.80 -1.40
N PHE A 126 -9.37 3.08 -0.29
CA PHE A 126 -8.91 1.70 -0.33
C PHE A 126 -9.43 0.84 0.82
N ASN A 127 -9.45 -0.46 0.59
CA ASN A 127 -9.35 -1.47 1.64
C ASN A 127 -7.90 -1.96 1.67
N GLY A 128 -7.42 -2.30 2.87
CA GLY A 128 -6.04 -2.74 3.07
C GLY A 128 -5.93 -3.83 4.10
N MET A 129 -4.87 -4.62 4.02
CA MET A 129 -4.49 -5.53 5.08
C MET A 129 -3.08 -5.24 5.55
N GLU A 130 -2.89 -5.17 6.86
CA GLU A 130 -1.60 -4.90 7.50
C GLU A 130 -1.13 -6.09 8.32
N ASP A 131 0.20 -6.18 8.52
CA ASP A 131 0.81 -7.14 9.40
C ASP A 131 0.65 -6.74 10.88
N ALA A 132 1.01 -7.65 11.79
CA ALA A 132 0.92 -7.43 13.23
C ALA A 132 1.81 -6.29 13.76
N GLY A 133 2.82 -5.92 13.03
CA GLY A 133 3.79 -4.87 13.38
C GLY A 133 3.44 -3.51 12.78
N TYR A 134 2.42 -3.41 11.92
CA TYR A 134 2.11 -2.22 11.13
C TYR A 134 3.30 -1.78 10.26
N THR A 135 4.07 -2.76 9.79
CA THR A 135 5.28 -2.53 9.01
C THR A 135 5.03 -2.53 7.52
N VAL A 136 3.91 -3.09 7.10
CA VAL A 136 3.48 -3.15 5.69
C VAL A 136 1.96 -3.08 5.58
N ILE A 137 1.50 -2.56 4.45
CA ILE A 137 0.10 -2.63 4.03
C ILE A 137 0.02 -3.10 2.58
N LEU A 138 -0.87 -4.07 2.30
CA LEU A 138 -1.29 -4.47 0.96
C LEU A 138 -2.68 -3.91 0.70
N GLN A 139 -2.89 -3.22 -0.45
CA GLN A 139 -4.11 -2.46 -0.66
C GLN A 139 -4.47 -2.28 -2.15
N PRO A 140 -5.66 -2.64 -2.59
CA PRO A 140 -6.27 -2.15 -3.83
C PRO A 140 -6.78 -0.71 -3.61
N VAL A 141 -6.32 0.23 -4.44
CA VAL A 141 -6.52 1.68 -4.26
C VAL A 141 -7.25 2.28 -5.44
N LEU A 142 -8.34 3.01 -5.18
CA LEU A 142 -8.97 3.95 -6.11
C LEU A 142 -8.38 5.34 -5.86
N GLN A 143 -7.74 5.93 -6.87
CA GLN A 143 -7.00 7.18 -6.81
C GLN A 143 -7.69 8.28 -7.61
N TRP A 144 -7.76 9.50 -7.04
CA TRP A 144 -7.99 10.75 -7.77
C TRP A 144 -6.79 11.66 -7.61
N GLY A 145 -6.37 12.33 -8.69
CA GLY A 145 -5.24 13.25 -8.65
C GLY A 145 -3.92 12.64 -9.13
N ALA A 146 -2.90 13.49 -9.24
CA ALA A 146 -1.59 13.09 -9.70
C ALA A 146 -0.74 12.54 -8.56
N SER A 147 -0.30 11.29 -8.70
CA SER A 147 0.63 10.61 -7.80
C SER A 147 1.98 10.34 -8.48
N PRO A 148 2.97 9.77 -7.79
CA PRO A 148 4.26 9.41 -8.41
C PRO A 148 4.15 8.39 -9.54
N ILE A 149 3.04 7.64 -9.61
CA ILE A 149 2.82 6.62 -10.65
C ILE A 149 1.93 7.11 -11.79
N GLY A 150 1.53 8.38 -11.79
CA GLY A 150 0.64 8.97 -12.77
C GLY A 150 -0.68 9.43 -12.16
N GLY A 151 -1.70 9.58 -13.00
CA GLY A 151 -2.99 10.12 -12.59
C GLY A 151 -3.16 11.58 -13.02
N GLY A 152 -4.21 12.22 -12.54
CA GLY A 152 -4.62 13.57 -12.90
C GLY A 152 -6.06 13.81 -12.47
N ASN A 153 -6.77 14.71 -13.16
CA ASN A 153 -8.18 15.01 -12.89
C ASN A 153 -9.11 13.90 -13.40
N TYR A 154 -8.81 12.68 -13.04
CA TYR A 154 -9.61 11.48 -13.34
C TYR A 154 -9.37 10.40 -12.29
N TRP A 155 -10.32 9.47 -12.17
CA TRP A 155 -10.17 8.31 -11.31
C TRP A 155 -9.33 7.22 -11.97
N ALA A 156 -8.49 6.56 -11.19
CA ALA A 156 -7.69 5.43 -11.63
C ALA A 156 -7.53 4.43 -10.48
N ILE A 157 -7.19 3.19 -10.81
CA ILE A 157 -6.94 2.12 -9.84
C ILE A 157 -5.53 1.58 -9.96
N ALA A 158 -4.95 1.19 -8.83
CA ALA A 158 -3.72 0.43 -8.74
C ALA A 158 -3.69 -0.36 -7.44
N ASN A 159 -2.98 -1.48 -7.43
CA ASN A 159 -2.69 -2.21 -6.20
C ASN A 159 -1.34 -1.77 -5.66
N TRP A 160 -1.22 -1.65 -4.33
CA TRP A 160 -0.02 -1.21 -3.67
C TRP A 160 0.39 -2.18 -2.55
N TYR A 161 1.70 -2.35 -2.40
CA TYR A 161 2.34 -2.94 -1.24
C TYR A 161 3.33 -1.92 -0.69
N VAL A 162 3.01 -1.34 0.46
CA VAL A 162 3.73 -0.19 1.02
C VAL A 162 4.31 -0.59 2.37
N GLY A 163 5.61 -0.40 2.53
CA GLY A 163 6.29 -0.55 3.80
C GLY A 163 6.01 0.62 4.75
N SER A 164 6.36 0.47 6.02
CA SER A 164 6.30 1.57 6.99
C SER A 164 7.12 2.78 6.51
N PRO A 165 6.88 3.98 7.06
CA PRO A 165 7.68 5.16 6.74
C PRO A 165 9.19 4.93 6.86
N ASP A 166 9.63 4.12 7.84
CA ASP A 166 11.04 3.82 8.07
C ASP A 166 11.68 2.97 6.95
N SER A 167 10.90 2.08 6.31
CA SER A 167 11.38 1.30 5.16
C SER A 167 11.49 2.12 3.89
N GLY A 168 10.68 3.17 3.78
CA GLY A 168 10.61 4.05 2.63
C GLY A 168 10.12 3.41 1.32
N LEU A 169 9.83 2.12 1.29
CA LEU A 169 9.51 1.36 0.07
C LEU A 169 8.03 1.41 -0.29
N ALA A 170 7.71 1.57 -1.57
CA ALA A 170 6.37 1.43 -2.11
C ALA A 170 6.41 0.71 -3.47
N LEU A 171 5.71 -0.42 -3.55
CA LEU A 171 5.59 -1.23 -4.76
C LEU A 171 4.16 -1.14 -5.27
N HIS A 172 3.98 -1.04 -6.59
CA HIS A 172 2.67 -0.84 -7.17
C HIS A 172 2.47 -1.62 -8.48
N SER A 173 1.22 -1.97 -8.79
CA SER A 173 0.80 -2.47 -10.10
C SER A 173 0.69 -1.32 -11.12
N PRO A 174 0.45 -1.60 -12.42
CA PRO A 174 0.09 -0.56 -13.36
C PRO A 174 -1.11 0.27 -12.88
N LEU A 175 -1.10 1.57 -13.18
CA LEU A 175 -2.22 2.48 -12.96
C LEU A 175 -3.18 2.36 -14.14
N VAL A 176 -4.46 2.09 -13.87
CA VAL A 176 -5.51 1.89 -14.88
C VAL A 176 -6.61 2.93 -14.68
N PRO A 177 -6.88 3.81 -15.67
CA PRO A 177 -8.01 4.73 -15.61
C PRO A 177 -9.36 4.02 -15.53
N VAL A 178 -10.31 4.62 -14.81
CA VAL A 178 -11.69 4.13 -14.62
C VAL A 178 -12.67 5.30 -14.69
N ASN A 179 -13.96 5.01 -14.94
CA ASN A 179 -14.95 6.05 -15.15
C ASN A 179 -15.89 6.24 -13.96
N PRO A 180 -16.32 7.47 -13.65
CA PRO A 180 -17.40 7.71 -12.69
C PRO A 180 -18.64 6.88 -13.02
N GLY A 181 -19.26 6.28 -12.00
CA GLY A 181 -20.43 5.44 -12.12
C GLY A 181 -20.12 3.95 -12.33
N ASP A 182 -18.91 3.58 -12.78
CA ASP A 182 -18.50 2.17 -12.87
C ASP A 182 -18.48 1.52 -11.47
N LEU A 183 -18.81 0.26 -11.43
CA LEU A 183 -18.72 -0.57 -10.22
C LEU A 183 -17.41 -1.35 -10.26
N ILE A 184 -16.53 -1.11 -9.28
CA ILE A 184 -15.26 -1.80 -9.15
C ILE A 184 -15.19 -2.60 -7.85
N THR A 185 -14.45 -3.70 -7.87
CA THR A 185 -14.22 -4.53 -6.68
C THR A 185 -12.72 -4.73 -6.49
N GLY A 186 -12.20 -4.14 -5.41
CA GLY A 186 -10.82 -4.33 -4.96
C GLY A 186 -10.74 -5.48 -3.96
N VAL A 187 -9.85 -6.45 -4.22
CA VAL A 187 -9.78 -7.71 -3.49
C VAL A 187 -8.36 -8.05 -3.09
N MET A 188 -8.21 -8.58 -1.88
CA MET A 188 -7.00 -9.28 -1.44
C MET A 188 -7.35 -10.72 -1.08
N THR A 189 -6.67 -11.67 -1.70
CA THR A 189 -6.89 -13.10 -1.53
C THR A 189 -5.63 -13.79 -1.06
N LEU A 190 -5.72 -14.63 -0.03
CA LEU A 190 -4.65 -15.54 0.38
C LEU A 190 -4.49 -16.62 -0.70
N THR A 191 -3.33 -16.66 -1.35
CA THR A 191 -3.03 -17.61 -2.44
C THR A 191 -2.13 -18.76 -2.02
N GLY A 192 -1.51 -18.67 -0.84
CA GLY A 192 -0.67 -19.72 -0.31
C GLY A 192 -0.17 -19.44 1.10
N GLN A 193 0.14 -20.53 1.81
CA GLN A 193 0.76 -20.48 3.13
C GLN A 193 1.72 -21.66 3.27
N SER A 194 2.95 -21.40 3.68
CA SER A 194 3.96 -22.43 3.92
C SER A 194 4.99 -21.95 4.94
N ASN A 195 5.32 -22.80 5.92
CA ASN A 195 6.38 -22.53 6.92
C ASN A 195 6.27 -21.17 7.63
N GLY A 196 5.04 -20.71 7.89
CA GLY A 196 4.79 -19.41 8.53
C GLY A 196 4.96 -18.19 7.62
N ALA A 197 5.17 -18.41 6.32
CA ALA A 197 5.11 -17.38 5.29
C ALA A 197 3.77 -17.45 4.55
N PHE A 198 3.28 -16.30 4.11
CA PHE A 198 1.98 -16.13 3.47
C PHE A 198 2.15 -15.48 2.11
N SER A 199 1.27 -15.83 1.20
CA SER A 199 1.23 -15.25 -0.15
C SER A 199 -0.16 -14.71 -0.44
N TYR A 200 -0.23 -13.49 -0.96
CA TYR A 200 -1.47 -12.81 -1.26
C TYR A 200 -1.47 -12.30 -2.70
N LEU A 201 -2.66 -12.18 -3.26
CA LEU A 201 -2.92 -11.45 -4.49
C LEU A 201 -3.81 -10.25 -4.16
N SER A 202 -3.36 -9.04 -4.48
CA SER A 202 -4.19 -7.85 -4.52
C SER A 202 -4.59 -7.58 -5.96
N SER A 203 -5.89 -7.40 -6.23
CA SER A 203 -6.42 -7.29 -7.59
C SER A 203 -7.68 -6.42 -7.66
N PHE A 204 -7.99 -5.96 -8.88
CA PHE A 204 -9.30 -5.42 -9.23
C PHE A 204 -9.95 -6.34 -10.25
N ALA A 205 -11.13 -6.87 -9.93
CA ALA A 205 -11.83 -7.82 -10.80
C ALA A 205 -12.09 -7.21 -12.20
N GLY A 206 -11.60 -7.89 -13.23
CA GLY A 206 -11.75 -7.46 -14.63
C GLY A 206 -10.69 -6.46 -15.13
N TYR A 207 -9.69 -6.10 -14.32
CA TYR A 207 -8.62 -5.18 -14.69
C TYR A 207 -7.24 -5.86 -14.64
N ASN A 208 -6.35 -5.47 -15.55
CA ASN A 208 -4.98 -5.97 -15.59
C ASN A 208 -4.06 -5.12 -14.66
N ALA A 209 -4.35 -5.17 -13.37
CA ALA A 209 -3.65 -4.41 -12.34
C ALA A 209 -3.27 -5.27 -11.14
N ASP A 210 -3.06 -6.55 -11.32
CA ASP A 210 -2.72 -7.50 -10.26
C ASP A 210 -1.37 -7.21 -9.61
N LEU A 211 -1.29 -7.43 -8.29
CA LEU A 211 -0.06 -7.36 -7.52
C LEU A 211 0.08 -8.62 -6.64
N PRO A 212 0.76 -9.66 -7.15
CA PRO A 212 1.06 -10.83 -6.34
C PRO A 212 2.21 -10.54 -5.37
N VAL A 213 2.01 -10.83 -4.08
CA VAL A 213 3.02 -10.70 -3.03
C VAL A 213 3.15 -12.03 -2.30
N LYS A 214 4.34 -12.61 -2.29
CA LYS A 214 4.62 -13.95 -1.77
C LYS A 214 5.62 -13.93 -0.63
N ASP A 215 5.58 -14.96 0.20
CA ASP A 215 6.57 -15.23 1.27
C ASP A 215 6.74 -14.07 2.25
N ILE A 216 5.67 -13.40 2.61
CA ILE A 216 5.64 -12.30 3.60
C ILE A 216 5.05 -12.76 4.94
N GLY A 217 5.03 -11.87 5.93
CA GLY A 217 4.31 -12.07 7.19
C GLY A 217 2.80 -12.17 6.98
N GLU A 218 2.10 -12.74 7.97
CA GLU A 218 0.64 -12.78 7.95
C GLU A 218 0.06 -11.37 8.06
N LEU A 219 -0.90 -11.05 7.20
CA LEU A 219 -1.69 -9.82 7.27
C LEU A 219 -2.93 -10.09 8.12
N ILE A 220 -3.03 -9.44 9.27
CA ILE A 220 -4.05 -9.74 10.29
C ILE A 220 -5.02 -8.61 10.55
N TRP A 221 -4.72 -7.41 10.11
CA TRP A 221 -5.58 -6.26 10.30
C TRP A 221 -6.18 -5.80 8.98
N ALA A 222 -7.50 -5.90 8.87
CA ALA A 222 -8.28 -5.42 7.72
C ALA A 222 -8.75 -3.99 8.00
N VAL A 223 -8.59 -3.10 7.04
CA VAL A 223 -8.94 -1.68 7.14
C VAL A 223 -9.59 -1.17 5.87
N GLN A 224 -10.52 -0.22 6.02
CA GLN A 224 -11.01 0.63 4.93
C GLN A 224 -10.75 2.07 5.28
N THR A 225 -10.33 2.89 4.32
CA THR A 225 -9.99 4.27 4.60
C THR A 225 -10.14 5.20 3.39
N LEU A 226 -10.31 6.47 3.70
CA LEU A 226 -10.09 7.60 2.81
C LEU A 226 -8.86 8.36 3.29
N GLU A 227 -7.86 8.43 2.45
CA GLU A 227 -6.66 9.24 2.64
C GLU A 227 -6.71 10.46 1.69
N CYS A 228 -6.34 11.63 2.20
CA CYS A 228 -6.30 12.86 1.40
C CYS A 228 -5.02 13.65 1.68
N THR A 229 -4.39 14.12 0.62
CA THR A 229 -3.21 14.98 0.68
C THR A 229 -3.35 16.17 -0.26
N GLY A 230 -2.57 17.23 -0.01
CA GLY A 230 -2.52 18.41 -0.88
C GLY A 230 -3.70 19.38 -0.74
N SER A 231 -4.71 19.07 0.07
CA SER A 231 -5.82 20.00 0.35
C SER A 231 -5.47 20.93 1.50
N SER A 232 -5.53 22.24 1.26
CA SER A 232 -5.40 23.26 2.30
C SER A 232 -6.65 23.38 3.21
N ASN A 233 -7.77 22.73 2.84
CA ASN A 233 -9.07 22.87 3.49
C ASN A 233 -9.70 21.51 3.85
N PHE A 234 -9.14 20.81 4.84
CA PHE A 234 -9.78 19.62 5.44
C PHE A 234 -11.16 19.89 6.09
N ARG A 235 -11.58 21.15 6.23
CA ARG A 235 -12.88 21.52 6.82
C ARG A 235 -14.10 21.12 5.98
N ILE A 236 -13.95 20.98 4.66
CA ILE A 236 -15.08 20.72 3.75
C ILE A 236 -15.57 19.26 3.85
N ILE A 237 -14.72 18.32 4.24
CA ILE A 237 -15.07 16.90 4.31
C ILE A 237 -15.88 16.56 5.60
N ARG A 238 -15.79 17.38 6.65
CA ARG A 238 -16.49 17.13 7.92
C ARG A 238 -17.93 17.64 7.99
N GLN A 239 -18.46 18.33 6.98
CA GLN A 239 -19.78 18.97 7.05
C GLN A 239 -20.94 18.13 6.51
N HIS A 240 -20.72 16.88 6.10
CA HIS A 240 -21.78 15.99 5.58
C HIS A 240 -21.86 14.65 6.33
N GLN A 241 -21.72 14.68 7.64
CA GLN A 241 -22.13 13.58 8.53
C GLN A 241 -23.43 13.95 9.23
#